data_6c6b2483d0c008e78fa3e8895e0551c1
#
_entry.id   6c6b2483d0c008e78fa3e8895e0551c1
#
_cell.length_a   1.000
_cell.length_b   1.000
_cell.length_c   1.000
_cell.angle_alpha   90.00
_cell.angle_beta   90.00
_cell.angle_gamma   90.00
#
_symmetry.space_group_name_H-M   'P 1'
#
loop_
_entity.id
_entity.type
_entity.pdbx_description
1 polymer ?
#
loop_
_entity_poly.entity_id
_entity_poly.type
_entity_poly.pdbx_seq_one_letter_code
_entity_poly.pdbx_strand_id
1 'polypeptide(L)'
;FVYGTLTCSVGMVVINFALDLSLTLGASVALATTLVGVLSACNGLGRIVCGILYDTTNCRTTMLFVTLVTTGSALSILLALQTGSLLLGVLGMCLAGISYGSVPTLSSAFLIGFYGIRDFATNYSVANLRGLIGSFVPTIAGFLLQSSGTYVTPFLLLLGISIISIPLNFMIRRP
;
A
#
# COMPACT_ATOMS: atom_id res chain seq x y z
N PHE A 1 -8.27 11.41 5.37
CA PHE A 1 -7.20 11.87 4.48
C PHE A 1 -5.84 11.28 4.88
N VAL A 2 -5.32 11.58 6.09
CA VAL A 2 -3.99 11.14 6.58
C VAL A 2 -3.82 9.63 6.47
N TYR A 3 -4.77 8.84 6.96
CA TYR A 3 -4.76 7.38 6.86
C TYR A 3 -4.56 6.91 5.40
N GLY A 4 -5.37 7.44 4.48
CA GLY A 4 -5.27 7.08 3.06
C GLY A 4 -3.93 7.48 2.43
N THR A 5 -3.35 8.61 2.84
CA THR A 5 -2.03 9.06 2.39
C THR A 5 -0.95 8.08 2.83
N LEU A 6 -0.91 7.72 4.12
CA LEU A 6 0.10 6.79 4.66
C LEU A 6 0.02 5.40 3.99
N THR A 7 -1.19 4.84 3.89
CA THR A 7 -1.40 3.53 3.25
C THR A 7 -1.04 3.55 1.77
N CYS A 8 -1.45 4.61 1.05
CA CYS A 8 -1.13 4.80 -0.38
C CYS A 8 0.39 4.90 -0.61
N SER A 9 1.10 5.61 0.25
CA SER A 9 2.55 5.82 0.14
C SER A 9 3.34 4.52 0.19
N VAL A 10 2.97 3.59 1.08
CA VAL A 10 3.63 2.27 1.17
C VAL A 10 3.50 1.52 -0.14
N GLY A 11 2.29 1.43 -0.69
CA GLY A 11 2.06 0.76 -1.96
C GLY A 11 2.79 1.42 -3.14
N MET A 12 2.81 2.76 -3.17
CA MET A 12 3.54 3.51 -4.20
C MET A 12 5.03 3.22 -4.19
N VAL A 13 5.67 3.15 -3.02
CA VAL A 13 7.09 2.80 -2.92
C VAL A 13 7.33 1.40 -3.43
N VAL A 14 6.54 0.41 -2.99
CA VAL A 14 6.72 -0.98 -3.44
C VAL A 14 6.56 -1.10 -4.95
N ILE A 15 5.56 -0.43 -5.55
CA ILE A 15 5.35 -0.44 -7.01
C ILE A 15 6.56 0.15 -7.74
N ASN A 16 7.08 1.28 -7.27
CA ASN A 16 8.22 1.96 -7.90
C ASN A 16 9.52 1.13 -7.83
N PHE A 17 9.72 0.39 -6.73
CA PHE A 17 10.92 -0.43 -6.53
C PHE A 17 10.73 -1.91 -6.89
N ALA A 18 9.56 -2.33 -7.36
CA ALA A 18 9.21 -3.74 -7.57
C ALA A 18 10.19 -4.48 -8.48
N LEU A 19 10.61 -3.86 -9.60
CA LEU A 19 11.55 -4.44 -10.53
C LEU A 19 12.92 -4.62 -9.88
N ASP A 20 13.48 -3.54 -9.34
CA ASP A 20 14.82 -3.52 -8.75
C ASP A 20 14.91 -4.40 -7.51
N LEU A 21 13.86 -4.42 -6.69
CA LEU A 21 13.73 -5.30 -5.53
C LEU A 21 13.76 -6.78 -5.95
N SER A 22 13.03 -7.13 -7.01
CA SER A 22 13.01 -8.50 -7.55
C SER A 22 14.39 -8.93 -8.05
N LEU A 23 15.09 -8.05 -8.77
CA LEU A 23 16.45 -8.29 -9.24
C LEU A 23 17.43 -8.47 -8.06
N THR A 24 17.32 -7.63 -7.04
CA THR A 24 18.15 -7.71 -5.81
C THR A 24 17.94 -9.03 -5.07
N LEU A 25 16.72 -9.58 -5.11
CA LEU A 25 16.39 -10.90 -4.52
C LEU A 25 16.76 -12.08 -5.42
N GLY A 26 17.48 -11.84 -6.53
CA GLY A 26 18.01 -12.88 -7.40
C GLY A 26 17.07 -13.33 -8.53
N ALA A 27 15.99 -12.58 -8.81
CA ALA A 27 15.16 -12.87 -9.97
C ALA A 27 15.87 -12.52 -11.29
N SER A 28 15.63 -13.31 -12.34
CA SER A 28 16.04 -12.91 -13.70
C SER A 28 15.20 -11.72 -14.17
N VAL A 29 15.69 -10.95 -15.15
CA VAL A 29 14.98 -9.78 -15.70
C VAL A 29 13.57 -10.16 -16.19
N ALA A 30 13.45 -11.30 -16.88
CA ALA A 30 12.15 -11.79 -17.36
C ALA A 30 11.19 -12.10 -16.21
N LEU A 31 11.69 -12.75 -15.14
CA LEU A 31 10.89 -13.05 -13.95
C LEU A 31 10.51 -11.76 -13.22
N ALA A 32 11.43 -10.84 -13.01
CA ALA A 32 11.19 -9.56 -12.36
C ALA A 32 10.10 -8.75 -13.06
N THR A 33 10.14 -8.69 -14.40
CA THR A 33 9.09 -8.04 -15.21
C THR A 33 7.74 -8.75 -15.02
N THR A 34 7.72 -10.08 -15.00
CA THR A 34 6.49 -10.85 -14.76
C THR A 34 5.93 -10.57 -13.35
N LEU A 35 6.78 -10.46 -12.33
CA LEU A 35 6.37 -10.14 -10.97
C LEU A 35 5.74 -8.75 -10.84
N VAL A 36 6.21 -7.76 -11.60
CA VAL A 36 5.55 -6.45 -11.71
C VAL A 36 4.14 -6.58 -12.30
N GLY A 37 3.97 -7.44 -13.31
CA GLY A 37 2.66 -7.77 -13.86
C GLY A 37 1.72 -8.43 -12.82
N VAL A 38 2.25 -9.39 -12.05
CA VAL A 38 1.51 -10.04 -10.96
C VAL A 38 1.10 -9.01 -9.89
N LEU A 39 2.00 -8.11 -9.49
CA LEU A 39 1.68 -7.02 -8.56
C LEU A 39 0.53 -6.16 -9.09
N SER A 40 0.52 -5.85 -10.38
CA SER A 40 -0.55 -5.08 -11.02
C SER A 40 -1.88 -5.83 -11.02
N ALA A 41 -1.86 -7.15 -11.23
CA ALA A 41 -3.05 -7.99 -11.10
C ALA A 41 -3.57 -8.01 -9.64
N CYS A 42 -2.68 -8.13 -8.67
CA CYS A 42 -3.01 -8.03 -7.25
C CYS A 42 -3.64 -6.68 -6.88
N ASN A 43 -3.19 -5.58 -7.51
CA ASN A 43 -3.79 -4.26 -7.36
C ASN A 43 -5.26 -4.25 -7.84
N GLY A 44 -5.54 -4.85 -8.99
CA GLY A 44 -6.91 -5.04 -9.49
C GLY A 44 -7.77 -5.87 -8.52
N LEU A 45 -7.25 -7.01 -8.05
CA LEU A 45 -7.91 -7.88 -7.08
C LEU A 45 -8.18 -7.16 -5.75
N GLY A 46 -7.26 -6.31 -5.29
CA GLY A 46 -7.42 -5.53 -4.07
C GLY A 46 -8.67 -4.64 -4.08
N ARG A 47 -9.02 -4.07 -5.24
CA ARG A 47 -10.25 -3.27 -5.39
C ARG A 47 -11.50 -4.11 -5.19
N ILE A 48 -11.52 -5.31 -5.78
CA ILE A 48 -12.67 -6.23 -5.67
C ILE A 48 -12.80 -6.72 -4.23
N VAL A 49 -11.72 -7.22 -3.64
CA VAL A 49 -11.72 -7.74 -2.26
C VAL A 49 -12.13 -6.66 -1.27
N CYS A 50 -11.61 -5.45 -1.42
CA CYS A 50 -11.96 -4.33 -0.55
C CYS A 50 -13.44 -3.93 -0.70
N GLY A 51 -13.99 -3.92 -1.92
CA GLY A 51 -15.40 -3.64 -2.17
C GLY A 51 -16.30 -4.66 -1.50
N ILE A 52 -16.07 -5.95 -1.74
CA ILE A 52 -16.84 -7.04 -1.11
C ILE A 52 -16.75 -6.96 0.42
N LEU A 53 -15.55 -6.73 0.95
CA LEU A 53 -15.36 -6.65 2.40
C LEU A 53 -16.10 -5.46 3.00
N TYR A 54 -16.11 -4.31 2.33
CA TYR A 54 -16.84 -3.13 2.77
C TYR A 54 -18.35 -3.35 2.77
N ASP A 55 -18.88 -4.01 1.73
CA ASP A 55 -20.31 -4.28 1.57
C ASP A 55 -20.82 -5.35 2.56
N THR A 56 -19.97 -6.32 2.90
CA THR A 56 -20.36 -7.44 3.79
C THR A 56 -20.08 -7.17 5.27
N THR A 57 -19.21 -6.21 5.59
CA THR A 57 -18.83 -5.93 6.99
C THR A 57 -19.13 -4.47 7.35
N ASN A 58 -18.09 -3.70 7.59
CA ASN A 58 -18.21 -2.27 7.89
C ASN A 58 -16.88 -1.56 7.55
N CYS A 59 -16.95 -0.23 7.47
CA CYS A 59 -15.82 0.63 7.16
C CYS A 59 -14.59 0.33 8.05
N ARG A 60 -14.78 0.16 9.36
CA ARG A 60 -13.68 -0.04 10.31
C ARG A 60 -12.95 -1.36 10.11
N THR A 61 -13.70 -2.45 9.89
CA THR A 61 -13.13 -3.77 9.61
C THR A 61 -12.33 -3.76 8.31
N THR A 62 -12.87 -3.12 7.28
CA THR A 62 -12.19 -2.97 5.99
C THR A 62 -10.90 -2.15 6.11
N MET A 63 -10.94 -1.05 6.87
CA MET A 63 -9.72 -0.25 7.15
C MET A 63 -8.67 -1.07 7.92
N LEU A 64 -9.08 -1.85 8.93
CA LEU A 64 -8.17 -2.75 9.66
C LEU A 64 -7.54 -3.78 8.73
N PHE A 65 -8.34 -4.41 7.87
CA PHE A 65 -7.85 -5.36 6.88
C PHE A 65 -6.78 -4.72 5.99
N VAL A 66 -7.06 -3.56 5.40
CA VAL A 66 -6.11 -2.85 4.54
C VAL A 66 -4.83 -2.50 5.30
N THR A 67 -4.94 -2.04 6.55
CA THR A 67 -3.77 -1.72 7.39
C THR A 67 -2.93 -2.96 7.68
N LEU A 68 -3.55 -4.08 8.03
CA LEU A 68 -2.85 -5.34 8.31
C LEU A 68 -2.15 -5.88 7.07
N VAL A 69 -2.81 -5.82 5.90
CA VAL A 69 -2.21 -6.22 4.62
C VAL A 69 -1.02 -5.32 4.27
N THR A 70 -1.13 -4.00 4.49
CA THR A 70 -0.03 -3.05 4.27
C THR A 70 1.16 -3.34 5.19
N THR A 71 0.90 -3.56 6.48
CA THR A 71 1.96 -3.87 7.46
C THR A 71 2.60 -5.23 7.16
N GLY A 72 1.79 -6.23 6.82
CA GLY A 72 2.25 -7.55 6.41
C GLY A 72 3.12 -7.51 5.15
N SER A 73 2.78 -6.64 4.19
CA SER A 73 3.61 -6.40 3.00
C SER A 73 5.00 -5.87 3.37
N ALA A 74 5.07 -4.80 4.18
CA ALA A 74 6.34 -4.20 4.59
C ALA A 74 7.21 -5.20 5.38
N LEU A 75 6.60 -5.95 6.30
CA LEU A 75 7.28 -7.01 7.06
C LEU A 75 7.81 -8.12 6.16
N SER A 76 6.99 -8.63 5.23
CA SER A 76 7.39 -9.72 4.32
C SER A 76 8.56 -9.30 3.44
N ILE A 77 8.58 -8.05 2.94
CA ILE A 77 9.69 -7.54 2.14
C ILE A 77 10.96 -7.37 3.00
N LEU A 78 10.85 -6.85 4.22
CA LEU A 78 11.98 -6.75 5.13
C LEU A 78 12.58 -8.11 5.45
N LEU A 79 11.76 -9.12 5.73
CA LEU A 79 12.20 -10.50 5.95
C LEU A 79 12.83 -11.08 4.68
N ALA A 80 12.28 -10.79 3.50
CA ALA A 80 12.85 -11.21 2.22
C ALA A 80 14.26 -10.65 2.02
N LEU A 81 14.47 -9.37 2.34
CA LEU A 81 15.78 -8.73 2.23
C LEU A 81 16.81 -9.28 3.22
N GLN A 82 16.38 -9.69 4.41
CA GLN A 82 17.26 -10.29 5.42
C GLN A 82 17.60 -11.76 5.12
N THR A 83 16.64 -12.52 4.59
CA THR A 83 16.80 -13.96 4.32
C THR A 83 17.27 -14.27 2.90
N GLY A 84 17.25 -13.28 2.00
CA GLY A 84 17.50 -13.48 0.57
C GLY A 84 16.41 -14.29 -0.13
N SER A 85 15.22 -14.41 0.47
CA SER A 85 14.13 -15.25 -0.05
C SER A 85 13.27 -14.51 -1.06
N LEU A 86 13.38 -14.88 -2.33
CA LEU A 86 12.52 -14.35 -3.40
C LEU A 86 11.03 -14.60 -3.13
N LEU A 87 10.67 -15.76 -2.55
CA LEU A 87 9.28 -16.10 -2.26
C LEU A 87 8.63 -15.12 -1.28
N LEU A 88 9.34 -14.75 -0.20
CA LEU A 88 8.87 -13.74 0.76
C LEU A 88 8.76 -12.35 0.10
N GLY A 89 9.67 -12.02 -0.80
CA GLY A 89 9.61 -10.78 -1.59
C GLY A 89 8.37 -10.73 -2.48
N VAL A 90 8.07 -11.81 -3.19
CA VAL A 90 6.88 -11.93 -4.04
C VAL A 90 5.60 -11.81 -3.21
N LEU A 91 5.51 -12.52 -2.08
CA LEU A 91 4.38 -12.39 -1.16
C LEU A 91 4.18 -10.95 -0.68
N GLY A 92 5.25 -10.28 -0.28
CA GLY A 92 5.21 -8.89 0.15
C GLY A 92 4.75 -7.95 -0.96
N MET A 93 5.21 -8.15 -2.20
CA MET A 93 4.77 -7.36 -3.37
C MET A 93 3.31 -7.61 -3.70
N CYS A 94 2.81 -8.85 -3.65
CA CYS A 94 1.40 -9.16 -3.84
C CYS A 94 0.51 -8.48 -2.80
N LEU A 95 0.90 -8.54 -1.53
CA LEU A 95 0.20 -7.86 -0.43
C LEU A 95 0.20 -6.33 -0.63
N ALA A 96 1.33 -5.75 -1.08
CA ALA A 96 1.40 -4.32 -1.42
C ALA A 96 0.43 -3.96 -2.54
N GLY A 97 0.36 -4.78 -3.59
CA GLY A 97 -0.60 -4.61 -4.68
C GLY A 97 -2.04 -4.59 -4.17
N ILE A 98 -2.43 -5.58 -3.37
CA ILE A 98 -3.78 -5.66 -2.77
C ILE A 98 -4.06 -4.43 -1.91
N SER A 99 -3.13 -4.04 -1.04
CA SER A 99 -3.27 -2.87 -0.19
C SER A 99 -3.47 -1.59 -1.00
N TYR A 100 -2.59 -1.34 -1.97
CA TYR A 100 -2.66 -0.14 -2.81
C TYR A 100 -3.95 -0.07 -3.63
N GLY A 101 -4.37 -1.20 -4.20
CA GLY A 101 -5.63 -1.31 -4.94
C GLY A 101 -6.87 -1.06 -4.07
N SER A 102 -6.81 -1.41 -2.79
CA SER A 102 -7.91 -1.21 -1.85
C SER A 102 -8.15 0.27 -1.51
N VAL A 103 -7.13 1.12 -1.56
CA VAL A 103 -7.22 2.52 -1.10
C VAL A 103 -8.25 3.37 -1.87
N PRO A 104 -8.32 3.36 -3.22
CA PRO A 104 -9.34 4.11 -3.96
C PRO A 104 -10.76 3.64 -3.65
N THR A 105 -10.97 2.32 -3.59
CA THR A 105 -12.28 1.72 -3.29
C THR A 105 -12.75 2.06 -1.88
N LEU A 106 -11.88 1.90 -0.88
CA LEU A 106 -12.18 2.28 0.50
C LEU A 106 -12.49 3.77 0.62
N SER A 107 -11.77 4.62 -0.12
CA SER A 107 -11.98 6.07 -0.07
C SER A 107 -13.31 6.48 -0.68
N SER A 108 -13.70 5.90 -1.82
CA SER A 108 -15.00 6.18 -2.45
C SER A 108 -16.14 5.73 -1.55
N ALA A 109 -16.07 4.53 -1.01
CA ALA A 109 -17.08 3.99 -0.11
C ALA A 109 -17.20 4.81 1.19
N PHE A 110 -16.06 5.21 1.77
CA PHE A 110 -16.02 6.08 2.94
C PHE A 110 -16.67 7.45 2.67
N LEU A 111 -16.34 8.09 1.55
CA LEU A 111 -16.87 9.40 1.22
C LEU A 111 -18.39 9.37 0.99
N ILE A 112 -18.89 8.34 0.31
CA ILE A 112 -20.33 8.17 0.12
C ILE A 112 -21.02 7.90 1.47
N GLY A 113 -20.43 7.07 2.32
CA GLY A 113 -21.00 6.71 3.61
C GLY A 113 -21.03 7.86 4.64
N PHE A 114 -20.08 8.80 4.57
CA PHE A 114 -19.98 9.92 5.53
C PHE A 114 -20.59 11.23 5.02
N TYR A 115 -20.47 11.52 3.73
CA TYR A 115 -20.86 12.82 3.14
C TYR A 115 -22.03 12.70 2.15
N GLY A 116 -22.46 11.48 1.84
CA GLY A 116 -23.49 11.25 0.83
C GLY A 116 -22.98 11.37 -0.61
N ILE A 117 -23.89 11.13 -1.55
CA ILE A 117 -23.55 11.07 -2.99
C ILE A 117 -23.55 12.47 -3.65
N ARG A 118 -24.22 13.45 -3.05
CA ARG A 118 -24.46 14.77 -3.67
C ARG A 118 -23.16 15.47 -4.06
N ASP A 119 -22.19 15.53 -3.16
CA ASP A 119 -20.92 16.24 -3.35
C ASP A 119 -19.76 15.26 -3.54
N PHE A 120 -20.06 14.02 -3.94
CA PHE A 120 -19.08 12.94 -4.07
C PHE A 120 -17.91 13.31 -4.98
N ALA A 121 -18.17 13.87 -6.16
CA ALA A 121 -17.11 14.18 -7.14
C ALA A 121 -16.09 15.17 -6.57
N THR A 122 -16.55 16.23 -5.89
CA THR A 122 -15.69 17.23 -5.26
C THR A 122 -14.90 16.63 -4.10
N ASN A 123 -15.56 15.92 -3.20
CA ASN A 123 -14.93 15.28 -2.05
C ASN A 123 -13.90 14.22 -2.48
N TYR A 124 -14.19 13.45 -3.52
CA TYR A 124 -13.28 12.45 -4.05
C TYR A 124 -12.07 13.07 -4.73
N SER A 125 -12.25 14.19 -5.44
CA SER A 125 -11.14 14.96 -6.03
C SER A 125 -10.19 15.48 -4.96
N VAL A 126 -10.72 16.05 -3.87
CA VAL A 126 -9.92 16.49 -2.71
C VAL A 126 -9.22 15.30 -2.05
N ALA A 127 -9.92 14.17 -1.87
CA ALA A 127 -9.31 12.98 -1.30
C ALA A 127 -8.17 12.41 -2.17
N ASN A 128 -8.22 12.57 -3.49
CA ASN A 128 -7.17 12.13 -4.40
C ASN A 128 -5.88 12.97 -4.32
N LEU A 129 -5.90 14.18 -3.73
CA LEU A 129 -4.69 14.94 -3.42
C LEU A 129 -3.72 14.18 -2.50
N ARG A 130 -4.21 13.13 -1.80
CA ARG A 130 -3.34 12.20 -1.06
C ARG A 130 -2.28 11.54 -1.94
N GLY A 131 -2.60 11.27 -3.22
CA GLY A 131 -1.65 10.71 -4.17
C GLY A 131 -0.49 11.66 -4.46
N LEU A 132 -0.78 12.97 -4.56
CA LEU A 132 0.24 13.99 -4.70
C LEU A 132 1.21 14.00 -3.50
N ILE A 133 0.66 14.01 -2.28
CA ILE A 133 1.49 13.97 -1.05
C ILE A 133 2.22 12.63 -0.94
N GLY A 134 1.53 11.53 -1.21
CA GLY A 134 2.08 10.18 -1.16
C GLY A 134 3.23 9.95 -2.15
N SER A 135 3.24 10.64 -3.28
CA SER A 135 4.29 10.51 -4.31
C SER A 135 5.67 11.05 -3.87
N PHE A 136 5.74 11.86 -2.83
CA PHE A 136 7.02 12.28 -2.24
C PHE A 136 7.71 11.13 -1.47
N VAL A 137 6.96 10.16 -0.96
CA VAL A 137 7.53 9.07 -0.15
C VAL A 137 8.43 8.14 -0.98
N PRO A 138 8.10 7.75 -2.22
CA PRO A 138 9.06 7.05 -3.11
C PRO A 138 10.35 7.84 -3.35
N THR A 139 10.27 9.16 -3.49
CA THR A 139 11.44 10.03 -3.64
C THR A 139 12.32 10.00 -2.38
N ILE A 140 11.71 10.11 -1.20
CA ILE A 140 12.42 10.00 0.09
C ILE A 140 13.04 8.60 0.23
N ALA A 141 12.30 7.56 -0.12
CA ALA A 141 12.79 6.17 -0.10
C ALA A 141 13.97 5.97 -1.04
N GLY A 142 13.95 6.57 -2.24
CA GLY A 142 15.06 6.56 -3.19
C GLY A 142 16.31 7.25 -2.65
N PHE A 143 16.13 8.40 -2.01
CA PHE A 143 17.23 9.11 -1.34
C PHE A 143 17.84 8.30 -0.19
N LEU A 144 16.99 7.66 0.64
CA LEU A 144 17.44 6.76 1.69
C LEU A 144 18.20 5.55 1.14
N LEU A 145 17.74 4.99 0.02
CA LEU A 145 18.43 3.90 -0.67
C LEU A 145 19.82 4.33 -1.14
N GLN A 146 19.94 5.50 -1.76
CA GLN A 146 21.23 6.02 -2.22
C GLN A 146 22.20 6.30 -1.07
N SER A 147 21.69 6.82 0.05
CA SER A 147 22.53 7.16 1.21
C SER A 147 22.96 5.95 2.02
N SER A 148 22.11 4.92 2.13
CA SER A 148 22.39 3.72 2.94
C SER A 148 22.99 2.57 2.12
N GLY A 149 22.85 2.58 0.79
CA GLY A 149 23.27 1.50 -0.10
C GLY A 149 22.46 0.21 0.05
N THR A 150 21.40 0.20 0.88
CA THR A 150 20.59 -1.00 1.15
C THR A 150 19.09 -0.71 1.10
N TYR A 151 18.31 -1.66 0.60
CA TYR A 151 16.83 -1.58 0.59
C TYR A 151 16.21 -1.68 2.00
N VAL A 152 16.96 -2.13 3.00
CA VAL A 152 16.45 -2.29 4.37
C VAL A 152 15.99 -0.96 4.95
N THR A 153 16.76 0.11 4.76
CA THR A 153 16.46 1.44 5.32
C THR A 153 15.14 2.03 4.82
N PRO A 154 14.86 2.13 3.50
CA PRO A 154 13.56 2.59 3.03
C PRO A 154 12.41 1.68 3.48
N PHE A 155 12.59 0.36 3.54
CA PHE A 155 11.52 -0.52 3.98
C PHE A 155 11.26 -0.50 5.50
N LEU A 156 12.25 -0.15 6.32
CA LEU A 156 12.03 0.18 7.74
C LEU A 156 11.18 1.45 7.91
N LEU A 157 11.43 2.47 7.09
CA LEU A 157 10.58 3.66 7.07
C LEU A 157 9.13 3.29 6.69
N LEU A 158 8.92 2.44 5.69
CA LEU A 158 7.58 1.98 5.30
C LEU A 158 6.89 1.19 6.40
N LEU A 159 7.63 0.35 7.11
CA LEU A 159 7.10 -0.36 8.27
C LEU A 159 6.66 0.62 9.37
N GLY A 160 7.45 1.64 9.66
CA GLY A 160 7.09 2.70 10.61
C GLY A 160 5.81 3.43 10.19
N ILE A 161 5.70 3.82 8.92
CA ILE A 161 4.51 4.47 8.35
C ILE A 161 3.27 3.56 8.49
N SER A 162 3.41 2.27 8.20
CA SER A 162 2.30 1.31 8.29
C SER A 162 1.84 1.09 9.73
N ILE A 163 2.75 1.03 10.69
CA ILE A 163 2.44 0.91 12.12
C ILE A 163 1.70 2.15 12.63
N ILE A 164 2.10 3.35 12.21
CA ILE A 164 1.41 4.61 12.56
C ILE A 164 -0.03 4.62 12.02
N SER A 165 -0.32 3.91 10.94
CA SER A 165 -1.67 3.80 10.39
C SER A 165 -2.63 2.99 11.29
N ILE A 166 -2.12 2.12 12.17
CA ILE A 166 -2.93 1.29 13.07
C ILE A 166 -3.74 2.13 14.07
N PRO A 167 -3.13 3.00 14.90
CA PRO A 167 -3.88 3.82 15.85
C PRO A 167 -4.83 4.79 15.15
N LEU A 168 -4.48 5.31 13.97
CA LEU A 168 -5.37 6.18 13.20
C LEU A 168 -6.69 5.50 12.84
N ASN A 169 -6.67 4.18 12.58
CA ASN A 169 -7.87 3.41 12.32
C ASN A 169 -8.85 3.43 13.53
N PHE A 170 -8.31 3.37 14.75
CA PHE A 170 -9.13 3.39 15.97
C PHE A 170 -9.65 4.80 16.30
N MET A 171 -8.99 5.86 15.83
CA MET A 171 -9.41 7.25 16.03
C MET A 171 -10.58 7.65 15.13
N ILE A 172 -10.77 6.99 13.99
CA ILE A 172 -11.88 7.29 13.07
C ILE A 172 -13.16 6.69 13.64
N ARG A 173 -14.07 7.55 14.08
CA ARG A 173 -15.41 7.19 14.54
C ARG A 173 -16.43 7.59 13.48
N ARG A 174 -17.48 6.78 13.31
CA ARG A 174 -18.65 7.21 12.54
C ARG A 174 -19.29 8.41 13.23
N PRO A 175 -19.71 9.45 12.50
CA PRO A 175 -20.56 10.50 13.05
C PRO A 175 -21.89 9.95 13.52
#